data_05b5fe897457333755400a4fc67c8c1c
#
_entry.id   05b5fe897457333755400a4fc67c8c1c
#
_cell.length_a   1.000
_cell.length_b   1.000
_cell.length_c   1.000
_cell.angle_alpha   90.00
_cell.angle_beta   90.00
_cell.angle_gamma   90.00
#
_symmetry.space_group_name_H-M   'P 1'
#
loop_
_entity.id
_entity.type
_entity.pdbx_description
1 polymer ?
#
loop_
_entity_poly.entity_id
_entity_poly.type
_entity_poly.pdbx_seq_one_letter_code
_entity_poly.pdbx_strand_id
1 'polypeptide(L)'
;MLQYLNEEMPKNDFLVYSVLCGVMYLTSISYFDDLNLVSIRIRNLWTSNIFAITSAVQSSAYLMDYSSKSSIDAVVIYILLYAIGDLSDMRKIKYPGKTGQIVHHVMMIIMFLIRFLNLFGFITLPTSYHYLVARNFLSEYTTPFLNYCFYCYYKDKKLENREVRNGFLLSSKLLAATYIPFRIINLLTLFIYTSSLVAGDQNQSLLTTNNLSKWSHFLLLIMNCVWWYKIVSKIHSFDTQQVNKNEHSLRQN
;
A
#
# COMPACT_ATOMS: atom_id res chain seq x y z
N MET A 1 -25.55 -2.12 -18.55
CA MET A 1 -24.66 -1.50 -17.56
C MET A 1 -24.26 -2.47 -16.44
N LEU A 2 -25.20 -3.09 -15.70
CA LEU A 2 -24.89 -4.05 -14.62
C LEU A 2 -24.09 -5.28 -15.08
N GLN A 3 -24.28 -5.78 -16.29
CA GLN A 3 -23.54 -6.92 -16.83
C GLN A 3 -22.04 -6.61 -16.99
N TYR A 4 -21.70 -5.41 -17.46
CA TYR A 4 -20.29 -4.97 -17.63
C TYR A 4 -19.53 -4.91 -16.29
N LEU A 5 -20.19 -4.52 -15.20
CA LEU A 5 -19.56 -4.39 -13.88
C LEU A 5 -19.15 -5.76 -13.28
N ASN A 6 -19.80 -6.84 -13.73
CA ASN A 6 -19.53 -8.19 -13.25
C ASN A 6 -18.50 -8.96 -14.08
N GLU A 7 -18.02 -8.37 -15.19
CA GLU A 7 -17.03 -9.04 -16.04
C GLU A 7 -15.68 -9.14 -15.32
N GLU A 8 -15.21 -10.37 -15.16
CA GLU A 8 -13.86 -10.69 -14.69
C GLU A 8 -12.89 -10.69 -15.87
N MET A 9 -11.63 -10.37 -15.62
CA MET A 9 -10.60 -10.42 -16.65
C MET A 9 -10.41 -11.87 -17.14
N PRO A 10 -10.53 -12.13 -18.48
CA PRO A 10 -10.24 -13.44 -19.03
C PRO A 10 -8.82 -13.91 -18.70
N LYS A 11 -8.62 -15.21 -18.52
CA LYS A 11 -7.32 -15.81 -18.19
C LYS A 11 -6.19 -15.36 -19.13
N ASN A 12 -6.46 -15.37 -20.45
CA ASN A 12 -5.46 -14.99 -21.44
C ASN A 12 -5.09 -13.51 -21.32
N ASP A 13 -6.08 -12.64 -21.12
CA ASP A 13 -5.85 -11.20 -20.94
C ASP A 13 -5.05 -10.94 -19.65
N PHE A 14 -5.37 -11.64 -18.55
CA PHE A 14 -4.60 -11.58 -17.32
C PHE A 14 -3.13 -11.92 -17.53
N LEU A 15 -2.84 -12.99 -18.28
CA LEU A 15 -1.47 -13.39 -18.61
C LEU A 15 -0.77 -12.36 -19.50
N VAL A 16 -1.44 -11.88 -20.56
CA VAL A 16 -0.89 -10.86 -21.47
C VAL A 16 -0.59 -9.57 -20.71
N TYR A 17 -1.51 -9.08 -19.90
CA TYR A 17 -1.27 -7.90 -19.07
C TYR A 17 -0.13 -8.10 -18.08
N SER A 18 -0.03 -9.29 -17.45
CA SER A 18 1.08 -9.60 -16.53
C SER A 18 2.44 -9.52 -17.24
N VAL A 19 2.54 -10.08 -18.44
CA VAL A 19 3.77 -10.03 -19.25
C VAL A 19 4.09 -8.61 -19.70
N LEU A 20 3.12 -7.89 -20.27
CA LEU A 20 3.31 -6.51 -20.74
C LEU A 20 3.76 -5.59 -19.62
N CYS A 21 3.07 -5.63 -18.49
CA CYS A 21 3.47 -4.87 -17.33
C CYS A 21 4.87 -5.27 -16.84
N GLY A 22 5.21 -6.56 -16.80
CA GLY A 22 6.56 -7.05 -16.45
C GLY A 22 7.64 -6.49 -17.37
N VAL A 23 7.42 -6.50 -18.67
CA VAL A 23 8.35 -5.91 -19.66
C VAL A 23 8.48 -4.41 -19.44
N MET A 24 7.37 -3.68 -19.29
CA MET A 24 7.41 -2.23 -19.05
C MET A 24 8.18 -1.90 -17.77
N TYR A 25 7.97 -2.70 -16.70
CA TYR A 25 8.69 -2.51 -15.46
C TYR A 25 10.20 -2.75 -15.60
N LEU A 26 10.60 -3.87 -16.21
CA LEU A 26 12.02 -4.19 -16.46
C LEU A 26 12.70 -3.15 -17.34
N THR A 27 12.00 -2.66 -18.37
CA THR A 27 12.51 -1.58 -19.22
C THR A 27 12.71 -0.28 -18.42
N SER A 28 11.79 0.05 -17.52
CA SER A 28 11.93 1.23 -16.67
C SER A 28 13.10 1.12 -15.69
N ILE A 29 13.36 -0.07 -15.16
CA ILE A 29 14.52 -0.31 -14.26
C ILE A 29 15.82 -0.15 -15.05
N SER A 30 15.97 -0.77 -16.22
CA SER A 30 17.20 -0.70 -17.00
C SER A 30 17.55 0.72 -17.46
N TYR A 31 16.54 1.55 -17.70
CA TYR A 31 16.75 2.97 -18.04
C TYR A 31 17.33 3.80 -16.89
N PHE A 32 17.17 3.36 -15.63
CA PHE A 32 17.58 4.09 -14.43
C PHE A 32 18.72 3.44 -13.64
N ASP A 33 19.35 2.39 -14.18
CA ASP A 33 20.41 1.63 -13.48
C ASP A 33 21.69 2.44 -13.19
N ASP A 34 21.93 3.53 -13.94
CA ASP A 34 23.08 4.42 -13.74
C ASP A 34 22.90 5.45 -12.62
N LEU A 35 21.76 5.41 -11.92
CA LEU A 35 21.49 6.36 -10.84
C LEU A 35 22.14 5.95 -9.50
N ASN A 36 22.61 6.93 -8.76
CA ASN A 36 23.10 6.71 -7.39
C ASN A 36 21.96 6.23 -6.46
N LEU A 37 22.32 5.62 -5.30
CA LEU A 37 21.34 5.02 -4.37
C LEU A 37 20.26 6.01 -3.86
N VAL A 38 20.59 7.29 -3.73
CA VAL A 38 19.63 8.32 -3.30
C VAL A 38 18.59 8.57 -4.40
N SER A 39 19.05 8.67 -5.65
CA SER A 39 18.18 8.84 -6.82
C SER A 39 17.27 7.62 -7.05
N ILE A 40 17.79 6.40 -6.84
CA ILE A 40 16.99 5.17 -6.87
C ILE A 40 15.86 5.25 -5.83
N ARG A 41 16.17 5.70 -4.62
CA ARG A 41 15.15 5.78 -3.56
C ARG A 41 14.09 6.83 -3.86
N ILE A 42 14.47 8.00 -4.34
CA ILE A 42 13.52 9.05 -4.74
C ILE A 42 12.63 8.56 -5.88
N ARG A 43 13.20 7.90 -6.89
CA ARG A 43 12.45 7.27 -7.98
C ARG A 43 11.39 6.31 -7.43
N ASN A 44 11.78 5.43 -6.51
CA ASN A 44 10.86 4.44 -5.94
C ASN A 44 9.71 5.10 -5.17
N LEU A 45 9.95 6.21 -4.45
CA LEU A 45 8.89 6.97 -3.81
C LEU A 45 7.90 7.55 -4.83
N TRP A 46 8.38 8.06 -5.98
CA TRP A 46 7.53 8.54 -7.06
C TRP A 46 6.72 7.42 -7.72
N THR A 47 7.36 6.29 -8.04
CA THR A 47 6.68 5.11 -8.60
C THR A 47 5.61 4.59 -7.63
N SER A 48 5.94 4.53 -6.33
CA SER A 48 5.01 4.16 -5.27
C SER A 48 3.81 5.11 -5.18
N ASN A 49 4.00 6.42 -5.38
CA ASN A 49 2.90 7.39 -5.38
C ASN A 49 1.95 7.19 -6.57
N ILE A 50 2.50 7.03 -7.77
CA ILE A 50 1.69 6.76 -8.98
C ILE A 50 0.87 5.50 -8.77
N PHE A 51 1.52 4.43 -8.28
CA PHE A 51 0.88 3.18 -7.96
C PHE A 51 -0.25 3.35 -6.92
N ALA A 52 0.05 4.00 -5.80
CA ALA A 52 -0.89 4.18 -4.70
C ALA A 52 -2.13 4.98 -5.13
N ILE A 53 -1.94 6.08 -5.87
CA ILE A 53 -3.04 6.90 -6.36
C ILE A 53 -3.88 6.12 -7.36
N THR A 54 -3.26 5.46 -8.35
CA THR A 54 -3.97 4.70 -9.38
C THR A 54 -4.79 3.58 -8.76
N SER A 55 -4.21 2.79 -7.85
CA SER A 55 -4.92 1.68 -7.19
C SER A 55 -6.06 2.15 -6.29
N ALA A 56 -5.86 3.23 -5.53
CA ALA A 56 -6.89 3.79 -4.66
C ALA A 56 -8.07 4.39 -5.47
N VAL A 57 -7.78 5.14 -6.54
CA VAL A 57 -8.81 5.72 -7.42
C VAL A 57 -9.60 4.63 -8.14
N GLN A 58 -8.92 3.62 -8.71
CA GLN A 58 -9.56 2.52 -9.42
C GLN A 58 -10.43 1.68 -8.47
N SER A 59 -9.95 1.44 -7.26
CA SER A 59 -10.69 0.74 -6.22
C SER A 59 -11.92 1.51 -5.76
N SER A 60 -11.81 2.84 -5.62
CA SER A 60 -12.96 3.69 -5.31
C SER A 60 -13.99 3.68 -6.44
N ALA A 61 -13.55 3.74 -7.70
CA ALA A 61 -14.43 3.65 -8.85
C ALA A 61 -15.20 2.31 -8.88
N TYR A 62 -14.52 1.20 -8.56
CA TYR A 62 -15.16 -0.11 -8.45
C TYR A 62 -16.19 -0.15 -7.32
N LEU A 63 -15.84 0.35 -6.13
CA LEU A 63 -16.74 0.35 -4.97
C LEU A 63 -17.96 1.26 -5.14
N MET A 64 -17.88 2.23 -6.06
CA MET A 64 -18.99 3.12 -6.45
C MET A 64 -19.72 2.67 -7.73
N ASP A 65 -19.46 1.45 -8.21
CA ASP A 65 -20.05 0.86 -9.43
C ASP A 65 -19.73 1.62 -10.73
N TYR A 66 -18.59 2.34 -10.77
CA TYR A 66 -18.10 3.02 -11.98
C TYR A 66 -17.07 2.19 -12.76
N SER A 67 -16.58 1.08 -12.23
CA SER A 67 -15.65 0.19 -12.93
C SER A 67 -15.92 -1.29 -12.66
N SER A 68 -15.38 -2.17 -13.51
CA SER A 68 -15.64 -3.62 -13.47
C SER A 68 -14.64 -4.38 -12.59
N LYS A 69 -14.92 -5.66 -12.34
CA LYS A 69 -13.98 -6.60 -11.68
C LYS A 69 -12.67 -6.72 -12.45
N SER A 70 -12.69 -6.66 -13.80
CA SER A 70 -11.49 -6.66 -14.65
C SER A 70 -10.52 -5.54 -14.29
N SER A 71 -11.02 -4.39 -13.89
CA SER A 71 -10.18 -3.26 -13.49
C SER A 71 -9.46 -3.51 -12.17
N ILE A 72 -10.08 -4.25 -11.25
CA ILE A 72 -9.43 -4.68 -10.00
C ILE A 72 -8.38 -5.75 -10.29
N ASP A 73 -8.64 -6.68 -11.22
CA ASP A 73 -7.63 -7.64 -11.68
C ASP A 73 -6.40 -6.92 -12.28
N ALA A 74 -6.61 -5.87 -13.09
CA ALA A 74 -5.50 -5.06 -13.61
C ALA A 74 -4.68 -4.37 -12.50
N VAL A 75 -5.36 -3.87 -11.47
CA VAL A 75 -4.69 -3.31 -10.27
C VAL A 75 -3.86 -4.38 -9.58
N VAL A 76 -4.37 -5.59 -9.39
CA VAL A 76 -3.65 -6.72 -8.77
C VAL A 76 -2.37 -7.07 -9.54
N ILE A 77 -2.43 -7.07 -10.89
CA ILE A 77 -1.25 -7.30 -11.74
C ILE A 77 -0.21 -6.18 -11.57
N TYR A 78 -0.67 -4.94 -11.61
CA TYR A 78 0.20 -3.77 -11.46
C TYR A 78 0.93 -3.75 -10.11
N ILE A 79 0.24 -4.17 -9.05
CA ILE A 79 0.78 -4.33 -7.70
C ILE A 79 1.91 -5.33 -7.63
N LEU A 80 1.73 -6.49 -8.25
CA LEU A 80 2.76 -7.52 -8.25
C LEU A 80 4.09 -6.96 -8.74
N LEU A 81 4.03 -6.19 -9.82
CA LEU A 81 5.23 -5.64 -10.45
C LEU A 81 5.90 -4.60 -9.57
N TYR A 82 5.08 -3.71 -9.00
CA TYR A 82 5.56 -2.74 -8.03
C TYR A 82 6.19 -3.45 -6.82
N ALA A 83 5.53 -4.45 -6.25
CA ALA A 83 6.03 -5.16 -5.08
C ALA A 83 7.34 -5.92 -5.34
N ILE A 84 7.47 -6.59 -6.48
CA ILE A 84 8.69 -7.30 -6.88
C ILE A 84 9.84 -6.29 -7.08
N GLY A 85 9.58 -5.18 -7.74
CA GLY A 85 10.58 -4.17 -7.98
C GLY A 85 11.08 -3.49 -6.73
N ASP A 86 10.17 -3.07 -5.87
CA ASP A 86 10.55 -2.42 -4.62
C ASP A 86 11.30 -3.41 -3.70
N LEU A 87 10.90 -4.69 -3.66
CA LEU A 87 11.65 -5.73 -2.95
C LEU A 87 13.07 -5.93 -3.49
N SER A 88 13.27 -5.86 -4.82
CA SER A 88 14.58 -5.93 -5.44
C SER A 88 15.47 -4.76 -4.99
N ASP A 89 14.94 -3.55 -5.03
CA ASP A 89 15.68 -2.35 -4.62
C ASP A 89 15.93 -2.30 -3.11
N MET A 90 15.01 -2.83 -2.30
CA MET A 90 15.19 -2.96 -0.86
C MET A 90 16.40 -3.80 -0.47
N ARG A 91 16.85 -4.74 -1.31
CA ARG A 91 18.07 -5.52 -1.05
C ARG A 91 19.30 -4.62 -1.03
N LYS A 92 19.33 -3.57 -1.83
CA LYS A 92 20.45 -2.65 -2.03
C LYS A 92 20.52 -1.55 -0.96
N ILE A 93 19.44 -1.25 -0.24
CA ILE A 93 19.32 -0.08 0.62
C ILE A 93 18.97 -0.47 2.06
N LYS A 94 19.67 0.13 3.02
CA LYS A 94 19.35 0.03 4.46
C LYS A 94 18.54 1.27 4.89
N TYR A 95 17.36 1.06 5.48
CA TYR A 95 16.54 2.15 6.01
C TYR A 95 15.62 1.67 7.15
N PRO A 96 15.19 2.59 8.04
CA PRO A 96 14.27 2.26 9.12
C PRO A 96 12.93 1.74 8.60
N GLY A 97 12.39 0.69 9.22
CA GLY A 97 11.09 0.13 8.83
C GLY A 97 11.11 -0.87 7.66
N LYS A 98 12.30 -1.17 7.10
CA LYS A 98 12.47 -2.11 5.98
C LYS A 98 11.72 -3.43 6.16
N THR A 99 11.81 -4.06 7.33
CA THR A 99 11.14 -5.34 7.61
C THR A 99 9.62 -5.24 7.44
N GLY A 100 8.99 -4.18 7.96
CA GLY A 100 7.55 -3.97 7.80
C GLY A 100 7.14 -3.78 6.34
N GLN A 101 7.94 -3.07 5.56
CA GLN A 101 7.68 -2.92 4.12
C GLN A 101 7.86 -4.24 3.36
N ILE A 102 8.85 -5.05 3.69
CA ILE A 102 9.01 -6.40 3.11
C ILE A 102 7.75 -7.24 3.37
N VAL A 103 7.28 -7.29 4.63
CA VAL A 103 6.06 -8.04 4.96
C VAL A 103 4.86 -7.53 4.18
N HIS A 104 4.69 -6.21 4.07
CA HIS A 104 3.62 -5.60 3.27
C HIS A 104 3.67 -6.02 1.79
N HIS A 105 4.84 -5.97 1.15
CA HIS A 105 5.00 -6.38 -0.25
C HIS A 105 4.79 -7.88 -0.45
N VAL A 106 5.24 -8.72 0.49
CA VAL A 106 4.97 -10.16 0.45
C VAL A 106 3.46 -10.43 0.52
N MET A 107 2.71 -9.70 1.35
CA MET A 107 1.25 -9.83 1.41
C MET A 107 0.58 -9.42 0.08
N MET A 108 1.07 -8.39 -0.59
CA MET A 108 0.59 -8.01 -1.93
C MET A 108 0.83 -9.11 -2.96
N ILE A 109 2.02 -9.73 -2.96
CA ILE A 109 2.35 -10.85 -3.85
C ILE A 109 1.42 -12.05 -3.58
N ILE A 110 1.11 -12.34 -2.33
CA ILE A 110 0.18 -13.41 -1.96
C ILE A 110 -1.21 -13.15 -2.56
N MET A 111 -1.72 -11.91 -2.54
CA MET A 111 -3.01 -11.59 -3.17
C MET A 111 -3.02 -11.87 -4.67
N PHE A 112 -1.92 -11.54 -5.37
CA PHE A 112 -1.76 -11.88 -6.78
C PHE A 112 -1.74 -13.41 -6.99
N LEU A 113 -0.96 -14.14 -6.20
CA LEU A 113 -0.87 -15.60 -6.30
C LEU A 113 -2.23 -16.28 -6.06
N ILE A 114 -3.01 -15.79 -5.12
CA ILE A 114 -4.38 -16.27 -4.87
C ILE A 114 -5.23 -16.11 -6.13
N ARG A 115 -5.21 -14.94 -6.77
CA ARG A 115 -5.96 -14.71 -8.02
C ARG A 115 -5.45 -15.59 -9.16
N PHE A 116 -4.14 -15.69 -9.31
CA PHE A 116 -3.51 -16.57 -10.31
C PHE A 116 -3.94 -18.03 -10.14
N LEU A 117 -3.85 -18.58 -8.93
CA LEU A 117 -4.26 -19.96 -8.64
C LEU A 117 -5.75 -20.19 -8.92
N ASN A 118 -6.60 -19.21 -8.67
CA ASN A 118 -8.01 -19.28 -9.02
C ASN A 118 -8.23 -19.35 -10.54
N LEU A 119 -7.56 -18.53 -11.33
CA LEU A 119 -7.66 -18.53 -12.79
C LEU A 119 -7.25 -19.87 -13.43
N PHE A 120 -6.34 -20.59 -12.77
CA PHE A 120 -5.92 -21.92 -13.18
C PHE A 120 -6.74 -23.07 -12.56
N GLY A 121 -7.78 -22.74 -11.78
CA GLY A 121 -8.69 -23.73 -11.19
C GLY A 121 -8.16 -24.47 -9.98
N PHE A 122 -7.02 -24.06 -9.40
CA PHE A 122 -6.45 -24.68 -8.21
C PHE A 122 -7.19 -24.33 -6.92
N ILE A 123 -7.83 -23.16 -6.88
CA ILE A 123 -8.62 -22.71 -5.73
C ILE A 123 -9.89 -22.01 -6.19
N THR A 124 -10.90 -21.99 -5.32
CA THR A 124 -12.13 -21.22 -5.52
C THR A 124 -12.06 -19.92 -4.73
N LEU A 125 -12.36 -18.79 -5.39
CA LEU A 125 -12.46 -17.50 -4.72
C LEU A 125 -13.88 -17.25 -4.22
N PRO A 126 -14.04 -16.58 -3.06
CA PRO A 126 -15.33 -16.08 -2.64
C PRO A 126 -15.83 -15.00 -3.62
N THR A 127 -17.14 -14.89 -3.77
CA THR A 127 -17.78 -13.86 -4.62
C THR A 127 -17.37 -12.44 -4.20
N SER A 128 -17.02 -12.26 -2.93
CA SER A 128 -16.53 -11.00 -2.35
C SER A 128 -15.05 -10.67 -2.64
N TYR A 129 -14.30 -11.52 -3.36
CA TYR A 129 -12.86 -11.33 -3.56
C TYR A 129 -12.50 -9.93 -4.08
N HIS A 130 -13.12 -9.50 -5.19
CA HIS A 130 -12.81 -8.20 -5.79
C HIS A 130 -13.19 -7.03 -4.87
N TYR A 131 -14.29 -7.18 -4.10
CA TYR A 131 -14.65 -6.21 -3.06
C TYR A 131 -13.60 -6.12 -1.96
N LEU A 132 -13.10 -7.26 -1.46
CA LEU A 132 -12.06 -7.29 -0.42
C LEU A 132 -10.76 -6.66 -0.91
N VAL A 133 -10.35 -6.97 -2.14
CA VAL A 133 -9.16 -6.41 -2.79
C VAL A 133 -9.31 -4.90 -2.94
N ALA A 134 -10.42 -4.42 -3.51
CA ALA A 134 -10.69 -2.99 -3.67
C ALA A 134 -10.68 -2.25 -2.33
N ARG A 135 -11.32 -2.81 -1.30
CA ARG A 135 -11.31 -2.24 0.05
C ARG A 135 -9.89 -2.15 0.63
N ASN A 136 -9.05 -3.16 0.42
CA ASN A 136 -7.66 -3.12 0.87
C ASN A 136 -6.90 -1.96 0.23
N PHE A 137 -7.12 -1.67 -1.06
CA PHE A 137 -6.43 -0.58 -1.76
C PHE A 137 -6.87 0.82 -1.40
N LEU A 138 -7.99 1.01 -0.70
CA LEU A 138 -8.31 2.32 -0.11
C LEU A 138 -7.24 2.76 0.89
N SER A 139 -6.50 1.82 1.48
CA SER A 139 -5.37 2.16 2.36
C SER A 139 -4.26 2.94 1.66
N GLU A 140 -4.16 2.81 0.33
CA GLU A 140 -3.15 3.48 -0.48
C GLU A 140 -3.34 5.00 -0.60
N TYR A 141 -4.52 5.55 -0.26
CA TYR A 141 -4.72 7.00 -0.15
C TYR A 141 -3.76 7.67 0.85
N THR A 142 -3.23 6.94 1.80
CA THR A 142 -2.27 7.47 2.80
C THR A 142 -0.82 7.42 2.31
N THR A 143 -0.51 6.60 1.32
CA THR A 143 0.85 6.33 0.84
C THR A 143 1.56 7.57 0.28
N PRO A 144 0.91 8.49 -0.47
CA PRO A 144 1.56 9.72 -0.92
C PRO A 144 2.07 10.60 0.22
N PHE A 145 1.33 10.71 1.31
CA PHE A 145 1.77 11.49 2.48
C PHE A 145 2.95 10.82 3.18
N LEU A 146 2.93 9.50 3.31
CA LEU A 146 4.03 8.73 3.87
C LEU A 146 5.30 8.88 3.02
N ASN A 147 5.18 8.75 1.71
CA ASN A 147 6.30 8.88 0.77
C ASN A 147 6.87 10.30 0.77
N TYR A 148 6.04 11.33 0.91
CA TYR A 148 6.53 12.70 1.03
C TYR A 148 7.30 12.92 2.33
N CYS A 149 6.88 12.32 3.44
CA CYS A 149 7.65 12.32 4.68
C CYS A 149 9.04 11.68 4.48
N PHE A 150 9.11 10.56 3.78
CA PHE A 150 10.39 9.92 3.44
C PHE A 150 11.23 10.81 2.51
N TYR A 151 10.64 11.44 1.50
CA TYR A 151 11.34 12.38 0.63
C TYR A 151 11.98 13.51 1.41
N CYS A 152 11.23 14.16 2.31
CA CYS A 152 11.77 15.22 3.18
C CYS A 152 12.94 14.71 4.03
N TYR A 153 12.81 13.53 4.62
CA TYR A 153 13.86 12.91 5.42
C TYR A 153 15.11 12.57 4.59
N TYR A 154 14.99 12.15 3.34
CA TYR A 154 16.15 11.89 2.48
C TYR A 154 16.80 13.18 1.99
N LYS A 155 16.01 14.23 1.76
CA LYS A 155 16.51 15.54 1.33
C LYS A 155 17.27 16.25 2.46
N ASP A 156 16.78 16.15 3.68
CA ASP A 156 17.40 16.75 4.86
C ASP A 156 17.16 15.85 6.10
N LYS A 157 18.13 15.00 6.43
CA LYS A 157 18.04 14.03 7.54
C LYS A 157 17.80 14.67 8.90
N LYS A 158 18.28 15.88 9.10
CA LYS A 158 18.15 16.63 10.35
C LYS A 158 16.95 17.56 10.37
N LEU A 159 16.29 17.76 9.21
CA LEU A 159 15.20 18.69 9.03
C LEU A 159 15.54 20.12 9.49
N GLU A 160 16.78 20.54 9.21
CA GLU A 160 17.28 21.89 9.54
C GLU A 160 16.71 22.94 8.57
N ASN A 161 16.54 22.57 7.28
CA ASN A 161 15.91 23.45 6.30
C ASN A 161 14.44 23.67 6.67
N ARG A 162 14.05 24.94 6.84
CA ARG A 162 12.70 25.34 7.27
C ARG A 162 11.60 24.84 6.33
N GLU A 163 11.81 24.93 5.02
CA GLU A 163 10.80 24.53 4.03
C GLU A 163 10.59 23.00 4.05
N VAL A 164 11.69 22.23 4.06
CA VAL A 164 11.65 20.76 4.13
C VAL A 164 10.98 20.31 5.42
N ARG A 165 11.29 20.94 6.53
CA ARG A 165 10.70 20.67 7.84
C ARG A 165 9.19 20.97 7.86
N ASN A 166 8.77 22.12 7.35
CA ASN A 166 7.36 22.49 7.29
C ASN A 166 6.58 21.52 6.38
N GLY A 167 7.14 21.12 5.24
CA GLY A 167 6.58 20.10 4.36
C GLY A 167 6.45 18.75 5.06
N PHE A 168 7.48 18.33 5.80
CA PHE A 168 7.45 17.10 6.61
C PHE A 168 6.34 17.14 7.67
N LEU A 169 6.23 18.22 8.44
CA LEU A 169 5.22 18.38 9.49
C LEU A 169 3.79 18.38 8.92
N LEU A 170 3.56 19.13 7.84
CA LEU A 170 2.25 19.16 7.17
C LEU A 170 1.86 17.76 6.69
N SER A 171 2.77 17.08 5.96
CA SER A 171 2.50 15.75 5.42
C SER A 171 2.32 14.71 6.53
N SER A 172 3.07 14.80 7.62
CA SER A 172 2.90 13.93 8.79
C SER A 172 1.54 14.11 9.46
N LYS A 173 1.05 15.35 9.58
CA LYS A 173 -0.30 15.63 10.13
C LYS A 173 -1.40 15.10 9.21
N LEU A 174 -1.28 15.30 7.90
CA LEU A 174 -2.21 14.75 6.91
C LEU A 174 -2.19 13.22 6.91
N LEU A 175 -1.00 12.62 6.99
CA LEU A 175 -0.84 11.18 7.15
C LEU A 175 -1.56 10.70 8.43
N ALA A 176 -1.32 11.37 9.54
CA ALA A 176 -1.95 11.03 10.82
C ALA A 176 -3.48 11.10 10.74
N ALA A 177 -4.05 12.15 10.16
CA ALA A 177 -5.49 12.31 10.03
C ALA A 177 -6.13 11.26 9.10
N THR A 178 -5.48 10.94 7.98
CA THR A 178 -6.01 10.00 6.97
C THR A 178 -5.74 8.54 7.33
N TYR A 179 -4.76 8.26 8.16
CA TYR A 179 -4.34 6.89 8.51
C TYR A 179 -5.42 6.10 9.24
N ILE A 180 -6.10 6.72 10.20
CA ILE A 180 -7.16 6.07 10.97
C ILE A 180 -8.30 5.58 10.05
N PRO A 181 -8.97 6.44 9.25
CA PRO A 181 -10.10 5.99 8.43
C PRO A 181 -9.67 5.01 7.33
N PHE A 182 -8.59 5.27 6.61
CA PHE A 182 -8.23 4.47 5.44
C PHE A 182 -7.44 3.21 5.75
N ARG A 183 -6.72 3.14 6.87
CA ARG A 183 -5.95 1.95 7.25
C ARG A 183 -6.54 1.23 8.45
N ILE A 184 -6.74 1.90 9.58
CA ILE A 184 -7.16 1.21 10.81
C ILE A 184 -8.63 0.81 10.73
N ILE A 185 -9.55 1.77 10.53
CA ILE A 185 -11.01 1.47 10.48
C ILE A 185 -11.32 0.56 9.28
N ASN A 186 -10.73 0.83 8.12
CA ASN A 186 -10.94 0.00 6.93
C ASN A 186 -10.50 -1.45 7.15
N LEU A 187 -9.29 -1.70 7.69
CA LEU A 187 -8.81 -3.06 7.97
C LEU A 187 -9.59 -3.74 9.08
N LEU A 188 -10.03 -3.00 10.11
CA LEU A 188 -10.90 -3.53 11.15
C LEU A 188 -12.24 -4.01 10.57
N THR A 189 -12.88 -3.20 9.73
CA THR A 189 -14.13 -3.59 9.06
C THR A 189 -13.95 -4.78 8.13
N LEU A 190 -12.82 -4.87 7.41
CA LEU A 190 -12.47 -6.03 6.58
C LEU A 190 -12.25 -7.29 7.42
N PHE A 191 -11.57 -7.18 8.57
CA PHE A 191 -11.40 -8.29 9.49
C PHE A 191 -12.73 -8.80 10.04
N ILE A 192 -13.64 -7.91 10.45
CA ILE A 192 -14.98 -8.27 10.92
C ILE A 192 -15.77 -8.95 9.79
N TYR A 193 -15.75 -8.37 8.58
CA TYR A 193 -16.45 -8.92 7.43
C TYR A 193 -15.94 -10.32 7.05
N THR A 194 -14.63 -10.50 6.95
CA THR A 194 -14.05 -11.83 6.63
C THR A 194 -14.28 -12.84 7.74
N SER A 195 -14.37 -12.40 9.01
CA SER A 195 -14.74 -13.26 10.12
C SER A 195 -16.18 -13.76 10.02
N SER A 196 -17.12 -12.92 9.55
CA SER A 196 -18.51 -13.33 9.30
C SER A 196 -18.63 -14.32 8.14
N LEU A 197 -17.81 -14.16 7.07
CA LEU A 197 -17.76 -15.12 5.97
C LEU A 197 -17.28 -16.51 6.45
N VAL A 198 -16.25 -16.54 7.28
CA VAL A 198 -15.75 -17.81 7.86
C VAL A 198 -16.82 -18.50 8.70
N ALA A 199 -17.60 -17.75 9.47
CA ALA A 199 -18.64 -18.31 10.32
C ALA A 199 -19.86 -18.86 9.55
N GLY A 200 -20.13 -18.32 8.33
CA GLY A 200 -21.28 -18.72 7.49
C GLY A 200 -20.97 -19.78 6.42
N ASP A 201 -19.70 -20.13 6.21
CA ASP A 201 -19.29 -20.91 5.04
C ASP A 201 -19.17 -22.41 5.38
N GLN A 202 -19.94 -23.25 4.65
CA GLN A 202 -19.90 -24.72 4.78
C GLN A 202 -18.98 -25.38 3.73
N ASN A 203 -18.47 -24.61 2.75
CA ASN A 203 -17.58 -25.12 1.72
C ASN A 203 -16.13 -25.06 2.18
N GLN A 204 -15.47 -26.22 2.30
CA GLN A 204 -14.12 -26.35 2.84
C GLN A 204 -13.06 -25.55 2.05
N SER A 205 -13.18 -25.44 0.72
CA SER A 205 -12.27 -24.66 -0.11
C SER A 205 -12.43 -23.16 0.13
N LEU A 206 -13.67 -22.68 0.19
CA LEU A 206 -13.98 -21.28 0.50
C LEU A 206 -13.61 -20.94 1.95
N LEU A 207 -13.85 -21.87 2.89
CA LEU A 207 -13.46 -21.70 4.29
C LEU A 207 -11.96 -21.48 4.44
N THR A 208 -11.12 -22.21 3.69
CA THR A 208 -9.67 -22.04 3.70
C THR A 208 -9.26 -20.67 3.19
N THR A 209 -9.84 -20.23 2.06
CA THR A 209 -9.56 -18.92 1.47
C THR A 209 -10.02 -17.78 2.37
N ASN A 210 -11.21 -17.89 2.97
CA ASN A 210 -11.75 -16.91 3.89
C ASN A 210 -10.94 -16.83 5.19
N ASN A 211 -10.45 -17.95 5.73
CA ASN A 211 -9.54 -17.97 6.87
C ASN A 211 -8.21 -17.29 6.56
N LEU A 212 -7.61 -17.55 5.40
CA LEU A 212 -6.38 -16.88 4.97
C LEU A 212 -6.58 -15.36 4.88
N SER A 213 -7.68 -14.94 4.27
CA SER A 213 -8.06 -13.51 4.16
C SER A 213 -8.25 -12.87 5.54
N LYS A 214 -9.00 -13.52 6.44
CA LYS A 214 -9.23 -13.07 7.80
C LYS A 214 -7.92 -12.82 8.56
N TRP A 215 -7.03 -13.81 8.58
CA TRP A 215 -5.75 -13.69 9.28
C TRP A 215 -4.82 -12.67 8.65
N SER A 216 -4.85 -12.52 7.32
CA SER A 216 -4.13 -11.47 6.61
C SER A 216 -4.59 -10.08 7.04
N HIS A 217 -5.90 -9.82 7.11
CA HIS A 217 -6.44 -8.55 7.58
C HIS A 217 -6.10 -8.27 9.04
N PHE A 218 -6.12 -9.30 9.89
CA PHE A 218 -5.73 -9.17 11.29
C PHE A 218 -4.25 -8.77 11.44
N LEU A 219 -3.35 -9.44 10.72
CA LEU A 219 -1.92 -9.10 10.74
C LEU A 219 -1.66 -7.69 10.20
N LEU A 220 -2.31 -7.33 9.08
CA LEU A 220 -2.20 -5.98 8.52
C LEU A 220 -2.75 -4.92 9.49
N LEU A 221 -3.82 -5.20 10.22
CA LEU A 221 -4.37 -4.30 11.23
C LEU A 221 -3.37 -4.07 12.36
N ILE A 222 -2.79 -5.13 12.91
CA ILE A 222 -1.76 -5.02 13.97
C ILE A 222 -0.57 -4.19 13.47
N MET A 223 -0.05 -4.50 12.29
CA MET A 223 1.07 -3.75 11.69
C MET A 223 0.74 -2.27 11.54
N ASN A 224 -0.46 -1.94 11.07
CA ASN A 224 -0.88 -0.57 10.88
C ASN A 224 -1.08 0.17 12.22
N CYS A 225 -1.55 -0.49 13.28
CA CYS A 225 -1.60 0.10 14.62
C CYS A 225 -0.19 0.42 15.15
N VAL A 226 0.78 -0.50 14.97
CA VAL A 226 2.18 -0.26 15.36
C VAL A 226 2.81 0.89 14.56
N TRP A 227 2.54 0.98 13.26
CA TRP A 227 3.02 2.08 12.42
C TRP A 227 2.40 3.41 12.82
N TRP A 228 1.09 3.42 13.07
CA TRP A 228 0.40 4.60 13.59
C TRP A 228 1.05 5.14 14.86
N TYR A 229 1.28 4.27 15.84
CA TYR A 229 1.95 4.65 17.07
C TYR A 229 3.33 5.29 16.80
N LYS A 230 4.13 4.69 15.90
CA LYS A 230 5.44 5.24 15.53
C LYS A 230 5.36 6.60 14.85
N ILE A 231 4.37 6.81 13.97
CA ILE A 231 4.13 8.09 13.29
C ILE A 231 3.78 9.17 14.31
N VAL A 232 2.81 8.90 15.19
CA VAL A 232 2.38 9.86 16.22
C VAL A 232 3.50 10.17 17.19
N SER A 233 4.23 9.17 17.68
CA SER A 233 5.38 9.36 18.55
C SER A 233 6.46 10.24 17.91
N LYS A 234 6.69 10.06 16.60
CA LYS A 234 7.66 10.86 15.86
C LYS A 234 7.21 12.32 15.73
N ILE A 235 5.95 12.56 15.39
CA ILE A 235 5.37 13.91 15.32
C ILE A 235 5.52 14.61 16.67
N HIS A 236 5.11 13.95 17.75
CA HIS A 236 5.20 14.51 19.10
C HIS A 236 6.63 14.86 19.51
N SER A 237 7.60 14.01 19.18
CA SER A 237 9.02 14.29 19.48
C SER A 237 9.54 15.54 18.76
N PHE A 238 9.08 15.82 17.54
CA PHE A 238 9.44 17.04 16.82
C PHE A 238 8.80 18.29 17.38
N ASP A 239 7.51 18.23 17.73
CA ASP A 239 6.80 19.37 18.33
C ASP A 239 7.45 19.77 19.68
N THR A 240 7.80 18.79 20.52
CA THR A 240 8.49 19.05 21.81
C THR A 240 9.87 19.67 21.63
N GLN A 241 10.66 19.22 20.66
CA GLN A 241 11.97 19.81 20.36
C GLN A 241 11.86 21.25 19.87
N GLN A 242 10.82 21.60 19.12
CA GLN A 242 10.60 22.98 18.66
C GLN A 242 10.23 23.91 19.81
N VAL A 243 9.35 23.49 20.71
CA VAL A 243 8.96 24.27 21.90
C VAL A 243 10.21 24.58 22.73
N ASN A 244 11.04 23.57 23.05
CA ASN A 244 12.25 23.76 23.84
C ASN A 244 13.27 24.69 23.16
N LYS A 245 13.43 24.64 21.83
CA LYS A 245 14.31 25.58 21.10
C LYS A 245 13.81 27.02 21.17
N ASN A 246 12.50 27.23 21.01
CA ASN A 246 11.92 28.56 21.08
C ASN A 246 12.03 29.16 22.50
N GLU A 247 11.78 28.39 23.55
CA GLU A 247 11.96 28.82 24.93
C GLU A 247 13.40 29.19 25.24
N HIS A 248 14.38 28.42 24.72
CA HIS A 248 15.78 28.71 24.93
C HIS A 248 16.24 29.99 24.22
N SER A 249 15.70 30.28 23.03
CA SER A 249 15.97 31.52 22.28
C SER A 249 15.36 32.75 22.96
N LEU A 250 14.18 32.60 23.57
CA LEU A 250 13.53 33.70 24.31
C LEU A 250 14.22 34.04 25.65
N ARG A 251 14.97 33.09 26.25
CA ARG A 251 15.74 33.33 27.47
C ARG A 251 17.12 33.94 27.23
N GLN A 252 17.57 33.95 25.99
CA GLN A 252 18.88 34.51 25.62
C GLN A 252 18.80 35.94 25.06
N ASN A 253 17.61 36.46 24.80
CA ASN A 253 17.29 37.86 24.43
C ASN A 253 16.71 38.59 25.64
#